data_8577275328acb3448af9a6264241ab39
#
_entry.id   8577275328acb3448af9a6264241ab39
#
_cell.length_a   1.000
_cell.length_b   1.000
_cell.length_c   1.000
_cell.angle_alpha   90.00
_cell.angle_beta   90.00
_cell.angle_gamma   90.00
#
_symmetry.space_group_name_H-M   'P 1'
#
loop_
_entity.id
_entity.type
_entity.pdbx_description
1 polymer ?
#
loop_
_entity_poly.entity_id
_entity_poly.type
_entity_poly.pdbx_seq_one_letter_code
_entity_poly.pdbx_strand_id
1 'polypeptide(L)'
;MGILIEVLFTFINFLTANPTSIEFEKIEREYYLFKPKFNVEPSPLVVNLHGYGSNALQQRIYTQFNKFALPKKIYVVYPEGVNRSWNAGIDPNNTINDVGFINALLDTIIANNNIDISRIYVCGFSNGGMMTNKLALELNDRFAAFGNVAGNLILEEGQSIDFDRKIPMIHIHGTDDLWVPYQRKASRNRMDVDESLEFWKNHNKLDQYSKEVI
;
A
#
# COMPACT_ATOMS: atom_id res chain seq x y z
N MET A 1 20.04 16.65 30.51
CA MET A 1 18.95 17.54 30.06
C MET A 1 18.83 17.61 28.52
N GLY A 2 19.93 17.54 27.76
CA GLY A 2 19.91 17.60 26.29
C GLY A 2 19.22 16.43 25.61
N ILE A 3 19.44 15.20 26.04
CA ILE A 3 18.87 13.96 25.42
C ILE A 3 17.35 13.88 25.56
N LEU A 4 16.78 14.34 26.69
CA LEU A 4 15.32 14.35 26.90
C LEU A 4 14.62 15.37 25.99
N ILE A 5 15.27 16.51 25.71
CA ILE A 5 14.74 17.56 24.84
C ILE A 5 14.76 17.09 23.37
N GLU A 6 15.81 16.39 22.93
CA GLU A 6 15.88 15.85 21.57
C GLU A 6 14.85 14.74 21.34
N VAL A 7 14.63 13.87 22.32
CA VAL A 7 13.59 12.82 22.25
C VAL A 7 12.20 13.45 22.21
N LEU A 8 11.96 14.49 23.02
CA LEU A 8 10.67 15.21 23.03
C LEU A 8 10.45 15.98 21.71
N PHE A 9 11.48 16.64 21.16
CA PHE A 9 11.41 17.33 19.86
C PHE A 9 11.20 16.36 18.70
N THR A 10 11.80 15.17 18.75
CA THR A 10 11.60 14.12 17.76
C THR A 10 10.18 13.55 17.84
N PHE A 11 9.63 13.41 19.05
CA PHE A 11 8.25 12.95 19.26
C PHE A 11 7.21 13.98 18.83
N ILE A 12 7.47 15.27 19.09
CA ILE A 12 6.59 16.38 18.66
C ILE A 12 6.59 16.51 17.13
N ASN A 13 7.74 16.44 16.48
CA ASN A 13 7.81 16.42 15.00
C ASN A 13 7.18 15.18 14.36
N PHE A 14 7.07 14.08 15.10
CA PHE A 14 6.36 12.87 14.66
C PHE A 14 4.83 13.09 14.63
N LEU A 15 4.31 13.92 15.54
CA LEU A 15 2.88 14.22 15.68
C LEU A 15 2.42 15.45 14.87
N THR A 16 3.33 16.35 14.49
CA THR A 16 3.01 17.66 13.90
C THR A 16 3.29 17.77 12.39
N ALA A 17 3.62 16.67 11.71
CA ALA A 17 3.72 16.73 10.26
C ALA A 17 2.31 16.98 9.68
N ASN A 18 2.10 18.15 9.09
CA ASN A 18 0.89 18.45 8.36
C ASN A 18 0.83 17.59 7.09
N PRO A 19 -0.37 17.19 6.64
CA PRO A 19 -0.50 16.55 5.35
C PRO A 19 -0.08 17.51 4.24
N THR A 20 0.37 16.94 3.15
CA THR A 20 0.52 17.62 1.87
C THR A 20 -0.59 17.16 0.96
N SER A 21 -1.01 17.94 -0.02
CA SER A 21 -2.04 17.53 -0.98
C SER A 21 -1.58 17.68 -2.41
N ILE A 22 -2.24 16.94 -3.29
CA ILE A 22 -2.24 17.13 -4.74
C ILE A 22 -3.68 17.18 -5.23
N GLU A 23 -3.95 17.97 -6.27
CA GLU A 23 -5.22 17.91 -6.98
C GLU A 23 -5.17 16.76 -7.99
N PHE A 24 -6.13 15.84 -7.93
CA PHE A 24 -6.31 14.77 -8.90
C PHE A 24 -7.78 14.65 -9.27
N GLU A 25 -8.11 14.77 -10.55
CA GLU A 25 -9.49 14.75 -11.06
C GLU A 25 -10.43 15.73 -10.33
N LYS A 26 -9.95 16.94 -10.01
CA LYS A 26 -10.66 17.99 -9.26
C LYS A 26 -10.96 17.64 -7.79
N ILE A 27 -10.33 16.62 -7.26
CA ILE A 27 -10.39 16.24 -5.85
C ILE A 27 -9.04 16.56 -5.23
N GLU A 28 -9.05 17.30 -4.12
CA GLU A 28 -7.85 17.48 -3.30
C GLU A 28 -7.59 16.19 -2.52
N ARG A 29 -6.42 15.56 -2.75
CA ARG A 29 -6.02 14.27 -2.16
C ARG A 29 -4.83 14.50 -1.24
N GLU A 30 -5.03 14.25 0.04
CA GLU A 30 -4.00 14.42 1.07
C GLU A 30 -3.08 13.20 1.18
N TYR A 31 -1.87 13.44 1.67
CA TYR A 31 -0.91 12.39 2.04
C TYR A 31 0.10 12.89 3.07
N TYR A 32 0.66 11.97 3.86
CA TYR A 32 1.83 12.23 4.70
C TYR A 32 3.06 11.61 4.06
N LEU A 33 4.14 12.38 3.93
CA LEU A 33 5.42 11.89 3.42
C LEU A 33 6.47 11.92 4.53
N PHE A 34 6.97 10.75 4.90
CA PHE A 34 8.16 10.62 5.71
C PHE A 34 9.40 10.66 4.83
N LYS A 35 10.28 11.62 5.11
CA LYS A 35 11.57 11.81 4.43
C LYS A 35 12.71 11.43 5.39
N PRO A 36 13.57 10.47 5.04
CA PRO A 36 14.76 10.19 5.82
C PRO A 36 15.72 11.37 5.77
N LYS A 37 16.34 11.70 6.91
CA LYS A 37 17.32 12.78 6.99
C LYS A 37 18.64 12.38 6.29
N PHE A 38 19.34 13.35 5.72
CA PHE A 38 20.70 13.20 5.15
C PHE A 38 20.80 12.14 4.04
N ASN A 39 19.90 12.20 3.08
CA ASN A 39 19.87 11.26 1.98
C ASN A 39 20.51 11.88 0.73
N VAL A 40 21.72 11.44 0.40
CA VAL A 40 22.49 11.89 -0.78
C VAL A 40 22.22 10.97 -1.97
N GLU A 41 22.07 9.67 -1.71
CA GLU A 41 21.83 8.64 -2.73
C GLU A 41 20.35 8.46 -3.02
N PRO A 42 19.98 8.03 -4.25
CA PRO A 42 18.60 7.66 -4.55
C PRO A 42 18.07 6.58 -3.62
N SER A 43 16.90 6.79 -3.08
CA SER A 43 16.35 5.98 -2.00
C SER A 43 15.07 5.26 -2.33
N PRO A 44 14.83 4.10 -1.71
CA PRO A 44 13.57 3.39 -1.84
C PRO A 44 12.39 4.23 -1.36
N LEU A 45 11.22 3.98 -1.93
CA LEU A 45 9.93 4.52 -1.51
C LEU A 45 8.97 3.37 -1.17
N VAL A 46 8.24 3.50 -0.07
CA VAL A 46 7.12 2.63 0.28
C VAL A 46 5.83 3.45 0.30
N VAL A 47 4.84 3.02 -0.45
CA VAL A 47 3.44 3.48 -0.34
C VAL A 47 2.73 2.58 0.67
N ASN A 48 2.14 3.16 1.73
CA ASN A 48 1.51 2.41 2.82
C ASN A 48 0.04 2.80 2.96
N LEU A 49 -0.86 1.91 2.52
CA LEU A 49 -2.29 2.15 2.35
C LEU A 49 -3.08 1.76 3.60
N HIS A 50 -3.94 2.66 4.07
CA HIS A 50 -4.80 2.42 5.25
C HIS A 50 -5.98 1.49 4.94
N GLY A 51 -6.57 0.91 5.99
CA GLY A 51 -7.79 0.12 5.90
C GLY A 51 -9.07 0.98 5.82
N TYR A 52 -10.21 0.34 5.53
CA TYR A 52 -11.52 0.99 5.51
C TYR A 52 -11.84 1.70 6.85
N GLY A 53 -12.37 2.90 6.78
CA GLY A 53 -12.72 3.72 7.95
C GLY A 53 -11.53 4.32 8.69
N SER A 54 -10.30 3.94 8.33
CA SER A 54 -9.06 4.55 8.82
C SER A 54 -8.65 5.75 7.95
N ASN A 55 -7.48 6.32 8.20
CA ASN A 55 -6.91 7.41 7.43
C ASN A 55 -5.37 7.34 7.39
N ALA A 56 -4.76 8.18 6.59
CA ALA A 56 -3.31 8.23 6.39
C ALA A 56 -2.53 8.44 7.71
N LEU A 57 -2.99 9.33 8.59
CA LEU A 57 -2.35 9.57 9.88
C LEU A 57 -2.45 8.36 10.81
N GLN A 58 -3.62 7.73 10.88
CA GLN A 58 -3.83 6.53 11.70
C GLN A 58 -2.97 5.37 11.21
N GLN A 59 -2.86 5.17 9.88
CA GLN A 59 -1.99 4.15 9.28
C GLN A 59 -0.52 4.38 9.66
N ARG A 60 -0.05 5.62 9.57
CA ARG A 60 1.31 6.01 9.99
C ARG A 60 1.57 5.69 11.46
N ILE A 61 0.61 6.02 12.35
CA ILE A 61 0.72 5.78 13.79
C ILE A 61 0.64 4.28 14.10
N TYR A 62 -0.31 3.58 13.49
CA TYR A 62 -0.56 2.16 13.71
C TYR A 62 0.61 1.29 13.29
N THR A 63 1.10 1.46 12.05
CA THR A 63 2.18 0.63 11.52
C THR A 63 3.56 1.00 12.07
N GLN A 64 3.74 2.23 12.55
CA GLN A 64 5.04 2.77 13.00
C GLN A 64 6.16 2.53 11.98
N PHE A 65 5.83 2.41 10.70
CA PHE A 65 6.74 2.00 9.64
C PHE A 65 7.94 2.95 9.53
N ASN A 66 7.77 4.23 9.87
CA ASN A 66 8.84 5.21 9.89
C ASN A 66 10.03 4.81 10.80
N LYS A 67 9.78 4.05 11.90
CA LYS A 67 10.84 3.58 12.79
C LYS A 67 11.78 2.59 12.09
N PHE A 68 11.21 1.75 11.21
CA PHE A 68 11.97 0.78 10.42
C PHE A 68 12.60 1.41 9.17
N ALA A 69 11.94 2.41 8.60
CA ALA A 69 12.37 3.13 7.41
C ALA A 69 13.57 4.06 7.67
N LEU A 70 13.60 4.72 8.83
CA LEU A 70 14.62 5.70 9.17
C LEU A 70 16.06 5.17 9.06
N PRO A 71 16.45 4.06 9.72
CA PRO A 71 17.83 3.55 9.66
C PRO A 71 18.20 3.01 8.27
N LYS A 72 17.20 2.67 7.44
CA LYS A 72 17.36 2.13 6.09
C LYS A 72 17.28 3.21 5.01
N LYS A 73 17.09 4.48 5.39
CA LYS A 73 16.93 5.63 4.49
C LYS A 73 15.80 5.43 3.46
N ILE A 74 14.68 4.88 3.88
CA ILE A 74 13.50 4.62 3.04
C ILE A 74 12.51 5.78 3.20
N TYR A 75 12.01 6.32 2.09
CA TYR A 75 10.84 7.21 2.09
C TYR A 75 9.57 6.39 2.33
N VAL A 76 8.63 6.95 3.09
CA VAL A 76 7.32 6.32 3.27
C VAL A 76 6.24 7.34 3.00
N VAL A 77 5.31 7.03 2.11
CA VAL A 77 4.13 7.85 1.85
C VAL A 77 2.89 7.12 2.35
N TYR A 78 2.03 7.87 3.03
CA TYR A 78 0.74 7.44 3.53
C TYR A 78 -0.33 8.29 2.86
N PRO A 79 -0.91 7.86 1.73
CA PRO A 79 -1.96 8.59 1.06
C PRO A 79 -3.32 8.39 1.75
N GLU A 80 -4.22 9.37 1.56
CA GLU A 80 -5.59 9.34 2.05
C GLU A 80 -6.56 8.86 0.97
N GLY A 81 -7.35 7.84 1.30
CA GLY A 81 -8.45 7.39 0.46
C GLY A 81 -9.68 8.28 0.58
N VAL A 82 -10.42 8.50 -0.51
CA VAL A 82 -11.68 9.26 -0.49
C VAL A 82 -12.67 8.58 0.45
N ASN A 83 -13.32 9.37 1.30
CA ASN A 83 -14.24 8.88 2.33
C ASN A 83 -13.62 7.77 3.21
N ARG A 84 -12.31 7.84 3.47
CA ARG A 84 -11.56 6.89 4.30
C ARG A 84 -11.63 5.46 3.75
N SER A 85 -11.58 5.32 2.42
CA SER A 85 -11.70 4.05 1.71
C SER A 85 -10.96 4.09 0.37
N TRP A 86 -10.63 2.92 -0.17
CA TRP A 86 -10.06 2.72 -1.48
C TRP A 86 -11.04 2.01 -2.40
N ASN A 87 -11.11 2.44 -3.65
CA ASN A 87 -11.83 1.72 -4.70
C ASN A 87 -11.01 0.49 -5.15
N ALA A 88 -11.09 -0.56 -4.36
CA ALA A 88 -10.41 -1.83 -4.61
C ALA A 88 -11.28 -2.85 -5.40
N GLY A 89 -12.37 -2.41 -6.03
CA GLY A 89 -13.26 -3.27 -6.80
C GLY A 89 -14.36 -3.97 -5.98
N ILE A 90 -14.56 -3.57 -4.70
CA ILE A 90 -15.61 -4.16 -3.84
C ILE A 90 -17.00 -3.70 -4.27
N ASP A 91 -17.15 -2.40 -4.52
CA ASP A 91 -18.38 -1.76 -4.96
C ASP A 91 -18.27 -1.39 -6.44
N PRO A 92 -19.06 -2.03 -7.32
CA PRO A 92 -19.01 -1.75 -8.75
C PRO A 92 -19.53 -0.34 -9.12
N ASN A 93 -20.22 0.33 -8.19
CA ASN A 93 -20.69 1.71 -8.39
C ASN A 93 -19.67 2.76 -7.91
N ASN A 94 -18.59 2.35 -7.28
CA ASN A 94 -17.53 3.28 -6.87
C ASN A 94 -16.70 3.69 -8.10
N THR A 95 -16.80 4.95 -8.49
CA THR A 95 -16.11 5.53 -9.66
C THR A 95 -14.83 6.28 -9.31
N ILE A 96 -14.40 6.27 -8.05
CA ILE A 96 -13.16 6.94 -7.64
C ILE A 96 -11.95 6.26 -8.28
N ASN A 97 -11.15 7.03 -8.99
CA ASN A 97 -9.94 6.56 -9.67
C ASN A 97 -8.72 6.57 -8.73
N ASP A 98 -8.68 5.64 -7.77
CA ASP A 98 -7.57 5.56 -6.82
C ASP A 98 -6.28 5.05 -7.46
N VAL A 99 -6.34 4.20 -8.48
CA VAL A 99 -5.14 3.76 -9.24
C VAL A 99 -4.47 4.95 -9.91
N GLY A 100 -5.23 5.78 -10.63
CA GLY A 100 -4.74 7.00 -11.24
C GLY A 100 -4.17 7.99 -10.21
N PHE A 101 -4.84 8.15 -9.06
CA PHE A 101 -4.33 8.99 -7.97
C PHE A 101 -2.97 8.50 -7.44
N ILE A 102 -2.82 7.20 -7.17
CA ILE A 102 -1.54 6.65 -6.69
C ILE A 102 -0.45 6.85 -7.75
N ASN A 103 -0.76 6.68 -9.02
CA ASN A 103 0.19 6.94 -10.11
C ASN A 103 0.65 8.41 -10.13
N ALA A 104 -0.28 9.36 -10.08
CA ALA A 104 0.02 10.80 -10.04
C ALA A 104 0.80 11.20 -8.78
N LEU A 105 0.48 10.59 -7.63
CA LEU A 105 1.21 10.79 -6.39
C LEU A 105 2.66 10.31 -6.49
N LEU A 106 2.90 9.16 -7.11
CA LEU A 106 4.25 8.65 -7.37
C LEU A 106 5.05 9.64 -8.23
N ASP A 107 4.47 10.13 -9.33
CA ASP A 107 5.12 11.12 -10.20
C ASP A 107 5.48 12.39 -9.43
N THR A 108 4.57 12.88 -8.59
CA THR A 108 4.80 14.06 -7.76
C THR A 108 5.95 13.84 -6.76
N ILE A 109 6.00 12.67 -6.11
CA ILE A 109 7.04 12.34 -5.13
C ILE A 109 8.40 12.18 -5.82
N ILE A 110 8.45 11.47 -6.95
CA ILE A 110 9.68 11.25 -7.73
C ILE A 110 10.24 12.57 -8.24
N ALA A 111 9.40 13.46 -8.76
CA ALA A 111 9.84 14.75 -9.27
C ALA A 111 10.46 15.67 -8.20
N ASN A 112 10.05 15.52 -6.93
CA ASN A 112 10.44 16.41 -5.83
C ASN A 112 11.39 15.79 -4.81
N ASN A 113 11.82 14.54 -5.01
CA ASN A 113 12.69 13.83 -4.08
C ASN A 113 13.64 12.89 -4.83
N ASN A 114 14.78 12.57 -4.20
CA ASN A 114 15.76 11.65 -4.79
C ASN A 114 15.34 10.19 -4.58
N ILE A 115 14.37 9.72 -5.37
CA ILE A 115 13.80 8.37 -5.31
C ILE A 115 14.49 7.44 -6.31
N ASP A 116 14.83 6.25 -5.87
CA ASP A 116 15.23 5.16 -6.76
C ASP A 116 13.96 4.50 -7.33
N ILE A 117 13.67 4.81 -8.59
CA ILE A 117 12.47 4.31 -9.27
C ILE A 117 12.43 2.79 -9.43
N SER A 118 13.57 2.11 -9.32
CA SER A 118 13.62 0.64 -9.33
C SER A 118 13.27 0.00 -7.99
N ARG A 119 13.18 0.81 -6.92
CA ARG A 119 12.91 0.36 -5.54
C ARG A 119 11.70 1.07 -4.94
N ILE A 120 10.59 1.09 -5.68
CA ILE A 120 9.29 1.57 -5.19
C ILE A 120 8.44 0.36 -4.81
N TYR A 121 7.86 0.39 -3.63
CA TYR A 121 7.08 -0.70 -3.05
C TYR A 121 5.73 -0.19 -2.60
N VAL A 122 4.73 -1.06 -2.57
CA VAL A 122 3.42 -0.75 -1.98
C VAL A 122 3.00 -1.83 -1.00
N CYS A 123 2.44 -1.41 0.11
CA CYS A 123 1.77 -2.30 1.06
C CYS A 123 0.49 -1.67 1.58
N GLY A 124 -0.41 -2.51 2.08
CA GLY A 124 -1.67 -2.02 2.64
C GLY A 124 -2.33 -3.02 3.57
N PHE A 125 -3.21 -2.51 4.42
CA PHE A 125 -3.97 -3.27 5.39
C PHE A 125 -5.46 -3.33 5.02
N SER A 126 -6.08 -4.52 5.08
CA SER A 126 -7.51 -4.73 4.85
C SER A 126 -7.95 -4.18 3.48
N ASN A 127 -8.82 -3.17 3.41
CA ASN A 127 -9.19 -2.49 2.17
C ASN A 127 -7.95 -1.91 1.43
N GLY A 128 -6.93 -1.41 2.15
CA GLY A 128 -5.64 -1.02 1.57
C GLY A 128 -4.85 -2.21 1.03
N GLY A 129 -4.97 -3.40 1.64
CA GLY A 129 -4.42 -4.65 1.11
C GLY A 129 -5.12 -5.11 -0.17
N MET A 130 -6.44 -4.97 -0.24
CA MET A 130 -7.22 -5.20 -1.47
C MET A 130 -6.81 -4.22 -2.58
N MET A 131 -6.61 -2.93 -2.22
CA MET A 131 -6.08 -1.94 -3.16
C MET A 131 -4.66 -2.26 -3.61
N THR A 132 -3.82 -2.84 -2.75
CA THR A 132 -2.48 -3.33 -3.14
C THR A 132 -2.56 -4.40 -4.21
N ASN A 133 -3.51 -5.34 -4.13
CA ASN A 133 -3.77 -6.31 -5.19
C ASN A 133 -4.21 -5.63 -6.49
N LYS A 134 -5.11 -4.64 -6.42
CA LYS A 134 -5.57 -3.88 -7.60
C LYS A 134 -4.40 -3.14 -8.26
N LEU A 135 -3.53 -2.52 -7.48
CA LEU A 135 -2.30 -1.90 -8.01
C LEU A 135 -1.35 -2.91 -8.65
N ALA A 136 -1.29 -4.13 -8.13
CA ALA A 136 -0.50 -5.20 -8.74
C ALA A 136 -1.06 -5.64 -10.10
N LEU A 137 -2.37 -5.54 -10.31
CA LEU A 137 -3.03 -5.84 -11.59
C LEU A 137 -2.91 -4.68 -12.59
N GLU A 138 -3.10 -3.43 -12.15
CA GLU A 138 -3.33 -2.30 -13.04
C GLU A 138 -2.14 -1.32 -13.14
N LEU A 139 -1.19 -1.38 -12.20
CA LEU A 139 -0.03 -0.47 -12.11
C LEU A 139 1.25 -1.20 -11.72
N ASN A 140 1.41 -2.45 -12.17
CA ASN A 140 2.49 -3.33 -11.75
C ASN A 140 3.89 -2.84 -12.16
N ASP A 141 4.04 -2.10 -13.23
CA ASP A 141 5.28 -1.59 -13.77
C ASP A 141 5.93 -0.51 -12.88
N ARG A 142 5.14 0.14 -12.02
CA ARG A 142 5.60 1.18 -11.10
C ARG A 142 6.20 0.63 -9.79
N PHE A 143 5.98 -0.62 -9.46
CA PHE A 143 6.35 -1.19 -8.17
C PHE A 143 7.29 -2.40 -8.31
N ALA A 144 8.33 -2.44 -7.47
CA ALA A 144 9.26 -3.57 -7.41
C ALA A 144 8.65 -4.79 -6.71
N ALA A 145 7.83 -4.57 -5.67
CA ALA A 145 7.13 -5.63 -4.95
C ALA A 145 5.92 -5.09 -4.18
N PHE A 146 5.04 -6.01 -3.76
CA PHE A 146 3.74 -5.76 -3.15
C PHE A 146 3.60 -6.47 -1.80
N GLY A 147 3.07 -5.77 -0.79
CA GLY A 147 2.81 -6.31 0.54
C GLY A 147 1.33 -6.22 0.89
N ASN A 148 0.63 -7.34 0.95
CA ASN A 148 -0.78 -7.40 1.28
C ASN A 148 -0.97 -7.92 2.71
N VAL A 149 -1.66 -7.15 3.56
CA VAL A 149 -2.02 -7.56 4.92
C VAL A 149 -3.53 -7.58 5.07
N ALA A 150 -4.08 -8.76 5.33
CA ALA A 150 -5.52 -9.01 5.54
C ALA A 150 -6.42 -8.50 4.39
N GLY A 151 -5.95 -8.54 3.14
CA GLY A 151 -6.70 -8.13 1.96
C GLY A 151 -6.83 -9.25 0.94
N ASN A 152 -8.04 -9.59 0.52
CA ASN A 152 -8.28 -10.58 -0.52
C ASN A 152 -8.15 -9.97 -1.92
N LEU A 153 -7.81 -10.80 -2.90
CA LEU A 153 -7.85 -10.38 -4.30
C LEU A 153 -9.31 -10.24 -4.75
N ILE A 154 -9.59 -9.14 -5.44
CA ILE A 154 -10.87 -8.88 -6.07
C ILE A 154 -10.61 -8.72 -7.57
N LEU A 155 -11.29 -9.51 -8.38
CA LEU A 155 -11.29 -9.37 -9.83
C LEU A 155 -12.62 -8.74 -10.26
N GLU A 156 -12.55 -7.68 -11.05
CA GLU A 156 -13.73 -7.10 -11.66
C GLU A 156 -14.25 -8.00 -12.79
N GLU A 157 -15.56 -8.04 -12.99
CA GLU A 157 -16.16 -8.87 -14.03
C GLU A 157 -15.63 -8.43 -15.41
N GLY A 158 -15.05 -9.37 -16.15
CA GLY A 158 -14.45 -9.09 -17.46
C GLY A 158 -13.04 -8.44 -17.41
N GLN A 159 -12.44 -8.28 -16.24
CA GLN A 159 -11.08 -7.77 -16.14
C GLN A 159 -10.10 -8.73 -16.81
N SER A 160 -9.41 -8.23 -17.84
CA SER A 160 -8.34 -8.94 -18.52
C SER A 160 -7.01 -8.70 -17.78
N ILE A 161 -6.28 -9.79 -17.55
CA ILE A 161 -4.92 -9.71 -16.99
C ILE A 161 -3.98 -9.94 -18.17
N ASP A 162 -3.54 -8.84 -18.77
CA ASP A 162 -2.70 -8.85 -19.97
C ASP A 162 -1.31 -8.29 -19.66
N PHE A 163 -0.58 -8.98 -18.79
CA PHE A 163 0.83 -8.71 -18.57
C PHE A 163 1.59 -9.97 -18.13
N ASP A 164 2.81 -10.13 -18.64
CA ASP A 164 3.69 -11.28 -18.34
C ASP A 164 4.67 -11.02 -17.19
N ARG A 165 4.66 -9.80 -16.61
CA ARG A 165 5.59 -9.46 -15.53
C ARG A 165 5.28 -10.27 -14.28
N LYS A 166 6.29 -10.95 -13.72
CA LYS A 166 6.18 -11.60 -12.41
C LYS A 166 5.98 -10.55 -11.31
N ILE A 167 5.05 -10.81 -10.41
CA ILE A 167 4.68 -9.91 -9.31
C ILE A 167 5.24 -10.47 -7.99
N PRO A 168 6.38 -9.96 -7.49
CA PRO A 168 6.85 -10.33 -6.16
C PRO A 168 5.87 -9.84 -5.10
N MET A 169 5.31 -10.77 -4.32
CA MET A 169 4.27 -10.45 -3.34
C MET A 169 4.51 -11.18 -2.01
N ILE A 170 4.26 -10.49 -0.91
CA ILE A 170 4.04 -11.07 0.41
C ILE A 170 2.59 -10.89 0.82
N HIS A 171 1.96 -11.95 1.31
CA HIS A 171 0.60 -11.94 1.85
C HIS A 171 0.63 -12.37 3.31
N ILE A 172 0.07 -11.56 4.20
CA ILE A 172 -0.03 -11.84 5.64
C ILE A 172 -1.50 -11.80 6.02
N HIS A 173 -2.01 -12.89 6.63
CA HIS A 173 -3.43 -12.98 6.97
C HIS A 173 -3.64 -13.83 8.22
N GLY A 174 -4.53 -13.38 9.10
CA GLY A 174 -4.97 -14.16 10.24
C GLY A 174 -5.95 -15.27 9.83
N THR A 175 -5.71 -16.50 10.30
CA THR A 175 -6.61 -17.64 9.98
C THR A 175 -8.01 -17.47 10.56
N ASP A 176 -8.14 -16.70 11.65
CA ASP A 176 -9.38 -16.42 12.37
C ASP A 176 -9.89 -14.98 12.12
N ASP A 177 -9.52 -14.36 11.00
CA ASP A 177 -10.00 -13.03 10.64
C ASP A 177 -11.52 -13.04 10.39
N LEU A 178 -12.26 -12.36 11.27
CA LEU A 178 -13.73 -12.29 11.21
C LEU A 178 -14.25 -11.26 10.19
N TRP A 179 -13.42 -10.27 9.79
CA TRP A 179 -13.83 -9.19 8.89
C TRP A 179 -13.51 -9.50 7.43
N VAL A 180 -12.33 -10.09 7.21
CA VAL A 180 -11.87 -10.58 5.91
C VAL A 180 -11.51 -12.05 6.09
N PRO A 181 -12.51 -12.96 6.12
CA PRO A 181 -12.29 -14.35 6.46
C PRO A 181 -11.25 -15.02 5.57
N TYR A 182 -10.37 -15.81 6.20
CA TYR A 182 -9.34 -16.56 5.50
C TYR A 182 -9.96 -17.52 4.49
N GLN A 183 -10.95 -18.31 4.92
CA GLN A 183 -11.78 -19.15 4.06
C GLN A 183 -13.16 -18.53 3.91
N ARG A 184 -13.65 -18.45 2.70
CA ARG A 184 -14.93 -17.82 2.38
C ARG A 184 -15.74 -18.66 1.42
N LYS A 185 -17.08 -18.60 1.56
CA LYS A 185 -17.95 -19.06 0.46
C LYS A 185 -17.74 -18.13 -0.73
N ALA A 186 -17.42 -18.73 -1.88
CA ALA A 186 -17.17 -18.02 -3.12
C ALA A 186 -18.24 -16.95 -3.38
N SER A 187 -17.82 -15.72 -3.60
CA SER A 187 -18.64 -14.67 -4.18
C SER A 187 -18.06 -14.32 -5.54
N ARG A 188 -18.87 -13.90 -6.50
CA ARG A 188 -18.50 -13.77 -7.93
C ARG A 188 -17.14 -13.10 -8.19
N ASN A 189 -16.73 -12.14 -7.37
CA ASN A 189 -15.59 -11.27 -7.68
C ASN A 189 -14.52 -11.23 -6.57
N ARG A 190 -14.73 -11.88 -5.42
CA ARG A 190 -13.82 -11.82 -4.28
C ARG A 190 -13.33 -13.21 -3.93
N MET A 191 -12.07 -13.43 -4.15
CA MET A 191 -11.36 -14.66 -3.80
C MET A 191 -11.18 -14.78 -2.28
N ASP A 192 -11.08 -15.99 -1.77
CA ASP A 192 -10.52 -16.20 -0.44
C ASP A 192 -8.98 -16.12 -0.46
N VAL A 193 -8.34 -16.39 0.69
CA VAL A 193 -6.88 -16.27 0.77
C VAL A 193 -6.17 -17.31 -0.09
N ASP A 194 -6.60 -18.57 0.00
CA ASP A 194 -5.96 -19.65 -0.76
C ASP A 194 -6.17 -19.47 -2.28
N GLU A 195 -7.36 -19.06 -2.70
CA GLU A 195 -7.65 -18.70 -4.10
C GLU A 195 -6.77 -17.53 -4.59
N SER A 196 -6.61 -16.49 -3.76
CA SER A 196 -5.75 -15.34 -4.06
C SER A 196 -4.28 -15.73 -4.22
N LEU A 197 -3.78 -16.62 -3.35
CA LEU A 197 -2.42 -17.13 -3.41
C LEU A 197 -2.19 -18.01 -4.63
N GLU A 198 -3.12 -18.91 -4.95
CA GLU A 198 -3.05 -19.75 -6.16
C GLU A 198 -3.11 -18.90 -7.44
N PHE A 199 -3.93 -17.84 -7.46
CA PHE A 199 -3.94 -16.89 -8.56
C PHE A 199 -2.55 -16.30 -8.81
N TRP A 200 -1.91 -15.71 -7.79
CA TRP A 200 -0.58 -15.10 -7.92
C TRP A 200 0.53 -16.12 -8.20
N LYS A 201 0.44 -17.32 -7.64
CA LYS A 201 1.33 -18.42 -7.94
C LYS A 201 1.28 -18.78 -9.43
N ASN A 202 0.07 -18.98 -9.96
CA ASN A 202 -0.14 -19.34 -11.37
C ASN A 202 0.31 -18.21 -12.30
N HIS A 203 -0.03 -16.95 -11.99
CA HIS A 203 0.43 -15.78 -12.73
C HIS A 203 1.97 -15.71 -12.76
N ASN A 204 2.61 -15.91 -11.64
CA ASN A 204 4.07 -15.88 -11.51
C ASN A 204 4.76 -17.13 -12.10
N LYS A 205 4.01 -18.14 -12.56
CA LYS A 205 4.52 -19.42 -13.08
C LYS A 205 5.45 -20.09 -12.06
N LEU A 206 4.99 -20.22 -10.81
CA LEU A 206 5.73 -20.82 -9.71
C LEU A 206 5.21 -22.25 -9.46
N ASP A 207 6.12 -23.18 -9.17
CA ASP A 207 5.74 -24.55 -8.77
C ASP A 207 5.18 -24.56 -7.34
N GLN A 208 5.73 -23.69 -6.48
CA GLN A 208 5.33 -23.55 -5.08
C GLN A 208 5.55 -22.13 -4.57
N TYR A 209 4.93 -21.79 -3.45
CA TYR A 209 5.20 -20.59 -2.65
C TYR A 209 5.55 -20.99 -1.21
N SER A 210 6.30 -20.16 -0.51
CA SER A 210 6.55 -20.37 0.91
C SER A 210 5.32 -19.97 1.72
N LYS A 211 4.83 -20.86 2.58
CA LYS A 211 3.75 -20.60 3.53
C LYS A 211 4.27 -20.88 4.94
N GLU A 212 4.20 -19.89 5.81
CA GLU A 212 4.52 -20.00 7.23
C GLU A 212 3.28 -19.70 8.05
N VAL A 213 2.97 -20.53 9.02
CA VAL A 213 1.89 -20.32 10.00
C VAL A 213 2.56 -19.99 11.33
N ILE A 214 2.28 -18.80 11.85
CA ILE A 214 2.85 -18.26 13.09
C ILE A 214 1.81 -18.34 14.22
#